data_48e2a531680dc85b8061e2086806f731
#
_entry.id   48e2a531680dc85b8061e2086806f731
#
_cell.length_a   1.000
_cell.length_b   1.000
_cell.length_c   1.000
_cell.angle_alpha   90.00
_cell.angle_beta   90.00
_cell.angle_gamma   90.00
#
_symmetry.space_group_name_H-M   'P 1'
#
loop_
_entity.id
_entity.type
_entity.pdbx_description
1 polymer ?
#
loop_
_entity_poly.entity_id
_entity_poly.type
_entity_poly.pdbx_seq_one_letter_code
_entity_poly.pdbx_strand_id
1 'polypeptide(L)'
;MKETDFNEAQESKEENIDVKELLFKYLIHWPWFVGAVVACLIAAWVYLYTSTPVYNISATVLIKDDKKGGSAGMLSGLESLGLDGMISSSQNIDNEIEVLRSKTIVKEVVEDLGLYISYADEDEFPSRNMYKTSPVQVSLTPQEADLLEEPMMVKMALQPQGSMDVTVKIDDDEYQKHFAKLPAVFPTDKGTLAFFLTPDSVLSSKRTLEETTNLEKTTRNITATINKPLTVAKWCCKNMTIEPTSKTTSVAVISLKNSNVQRGKDFINKLLEMYNINTNNDKNEVAQKTAEFINERIGIISKELGSTEKDLESFKRGAGITDLTSDAQIALTGSAEYEKKRVENQTQINLLQDLQKYMQNEGCLLYTS
;
A
#
# COMPACT_ATOMS: atom_id res chain seq x y z
N MET A 1 57.50 -84.90 11.91
CA MET A 1 57.11 -84.76 13.28
C MET A 1 57.85 -83.53 13.85
N LYS A 2 57.27 -82.40 13.84
CA LYS A 2 57.34 -81.26 14.67
C LYS A 2 56.71 -80.02 13.99
N GLU A 3 55.58 -79.68 14.50
CA GLU A 3 54.90 -78.45 14.29
C GLU A 3 55.76 -77.34 14.83
N THR A 4 55.89 -76.22 14.12
CA THR A 4 56.38 -74.94 14.61
C THR A 4 55.36 -73.95 14.31
N ASP A 5 54.83 -73.46 15.42
CA ASP A 5 53.88 -72.39 15.51
C ASP A 5 54.35 -71.09 14.86
N PHE A 6 53.55 -70.57 13.93
CA PHE A 6 53.62 -69.20 13.45
C PHE A 6 52.67 -68.35 14.29
N ASN A 7 53.25 -67.61 15.19
CA ASN A 7 52.56 -66.56 15.89
C ASN A 7 53.25 -65.23 15.53
N GLU A 8 52.83 -64.65 14.38
CA GLU A 8 53.16 -63.28 14.04
C GLU A 8 52.15 -62.37 14.76
N ALA A 9 52.63 -61.79 15.88
CA ALA A 9 51.97 -60.67 16.51
C ALA A 9 52.03 -59.45 15.58
N GLN A 10 50.89 -59.08 15.03
CA GLN A 10 50.72 -57.73 14.45
C GLN A 10 50.82 -56.71 15.55
N GLU A 11 52.01 -56.11 15.73
CA GLU A 11 52.17 -54.84 16.43
C GLU A 11 51.43 -53.77 15.60
N SER A 12 50.28 -53.37 16.08
CA SER A 12 49.63 -52.13 15.67
C SER A 12 50.53 -50.97 16.09
N LYS A 13 51.30 -50.44 15.15
CA LYS A 13 51.97 -49.15 15.34
C LYS A 13 50.88 -48.09 15.52
N GLU A 14 50.58 -47.77 16.75
CA GLU A 14 49.95 -46.52 17.08
C GLU A 14 50.91 -45.39 16.64
N GLU A 15 50.65 -44.79 15.52
CA GLU A 15 51.29 -43.54 15.14
C GLU A 15 50.90 -42.49 16.16
N ASN A 16 51.70 -42.40 17.25
CA ASN A 16 51.65 -41.23 18.11
C ASN A 16 52.01 -40.03 17.25
N ILE A 17 50.99 -39.33 16.78
CA ILE A 17 51.14 -38.07 16.06
C ILE A 17 51.78 -37.06 17.01
N ASP A 18 53.09 -36.84 16.88
CA ASP A 18 53.81 -35.93 17.72
C ASP A 18 53.42 -34.50 17.33
N VAL A 19 52.46 -33.94 18.07
CA VAL A 19 51.85 -32.62 17.83
C VAL A 19 52.96 -31.54 17.74
N LYS A 20 54.07 -31.76 18.42
CA LYS A 20 55.24 -30.86 18.35
C LYS A 20 55.95 -30.89 16.99
N GLU A 21 56.16 -32.07 16.41
CA GLU A 21 56.78 -32.19 15.05
C GLU A 21 55.85 -31.58 13.96
N LEU A 22 54.55 -31.82 14.05
CA LEU A 22 53.57 -31.17 13.20
C LEU A 22 53.60 -29.65 13.34
N LEU A 23 53.64 -29.15 14.57
CA LEU A 23 53.73 -27.70 14.83
C LEU A 23 54.99 -27.08 14.23
N PHE A 24 56.16 -27.73 14.41
CA PHE A 24 57.42 -27.27 13.81
C PHE A 24 57.43 -27.30 12.29
N LYS A 25 56.81 -28.27 11.68
CA LYS A 25 56.64 -28.39 10.23
C LYS A 25 55.79 -27.26 9.63
N TYR A 26 54.73 -26.85 10.34
CA TYR A 26 53.96 -25.67 9.98
C TYR A 26 54.65 -24.35 10.29
N LEU A 27 55.39 -24.26 11.39
CA LEU A 27 56.13 -23.07 11.81
C LEU A 27 57.23 -22.69 10.78
N ILE A 28 57.85 -23.66 10.10
CA ILE A 28 58.88 -23.42 9.13
C ILE A 28 58.32 -22.72 7.85
N HIS A 29 56.97 -22.88 7.61
CA HIS A 29 56.27 -22.23 6.49
C HIS A 29 55.52 -20.93 6.90
N TRP A 30 55.82 -20.40 8.11
CA TRP A 30 55.16 -19.19 8.59
C TRP A 30 55.24 -17.97 7.66
N PRO A 31 56.37 -17.76 6.88
CA PRO A 31 56.39 -16.64 5.93
C PRO A 31 55.36 -16.77 4.82
N TRP A 32 54.99 -18.01 4.42
CA TRP A 32 53.90 -18.25 3.48
C TRP A 32 52.55 -17.88 4.06
N PHE A 33 52.34 -18.13 5.37
CA PHE A 33 51.16 -17.69 6.10
C PHE A 33 51.06 -16.16 6.15
N VAL A 34 52.14 -15.50 6.46
CA VAL A 34 52.19 -14.05 6.47
C VAL A 34 51.95 -13.48 5.07
N GLY A 35 52.55 -14.08 4.06
CA GLY A 35 52.32 -13.71 2.65
C GLY A 35 50.86 -13.85 2.24
N ALA A 36 50.20 -14.97 2.61
CA ALA A 36 48.78 -15.19 2.36
C ALA A 36 47.88 -14.19 3.08
N VAL A 37 48.17 -13.90 4.35
CA VAL A 37 47.42 -12.89 5.13
C VAL A 37 47.54 -11.51 4.51
N VAL A 38 48.76 -11.10 4.13
CA VAL A 38 49.03 -9.81 3.44
C VAL A 38 48.28 -9.76 2.12
N ALA A 39 48.33 -10.81 1.32
CA ALA A 39 47.60 -10.88 0.05
C ALA A 39 46.07 -10.77 0.24
N CYS A 40 45.52 -11.44 1.26
CA CYS A 40 44.10 -11.33 1.61
C CYS A 40 43.74 -9.90 2.08
N LEU A 41 44.59 -9.25 2.86
CA LEU A 41 44.37 -7.87 3.32
C LEU A 41 44.39 -6.87 2.15
N ILE A 42 45.33 -7.05 1.21
CA ILE A 42 45.38 -6.24 0.01
C ILE A 42 44.14 -6.46 -0.85
N ALA A 43 43.71 -7.70 -1.04
CA ALA A 43 42.50 -8.03 -1.79
C ALA A 43 41.26 -7.44 -1.11
N ALA A 44 41.14 -7.54 0.22
CA ALA A 44 40.06 -6.94 1.00
C ALA A 44 40.08 -5.40 0.89
N TRP A 45 41.25 -4.78 0.96
CA TRP A 45 41.40 -3.35 0.83
C TRP A 45 40.99 -2.84 -0.57
N VAL A 46 41.40 -3.53 -1.63
CA VAL A 46 40.99 -3.24 -3.02
C VAL A 46 39.48 -3.41 -3.16
N TYR A 47 38.92 -4.49 -2.62
CA TYR A 47 37.46 -4.73 -2.64
C TYR A 47 36.70 -3.60 -1.94
N LEU A 48 37.12 -3.18 -0.73
CA LEU A 48 36.50 -2.08 0.00
C LEU A 48 36.64 -0.74 -0.72
N TYR A 49 37.78 -0.50 -1.38
CA TYR A 49 37.99 0.72 -2.14
C TYR A 49 37.11 0.81 -3.38
N THR A 50 36.84 -0.33 -4.05
CA THR A 50 35.99 -0.37 -5.25
C THR A 50 34.48 -0.46 -4.92
N SER A 51 34.13 -0.86 -3.69
CA SER A 51 32.73 -1.07 -3.28
C SER A 51 32.06 0.25 -2.94
N THR A 52 30.91 0.54 -3.57
CA THR A 52 30.10 1.71 -3.22
C THR A 52 29.36 1.46 -1.90
N PRO A 53 29.39 2.38 -0.93
CA PRO A 53 28.68 2.23 0.33
C PRO A 53 27.17 2.22 0.12
N VAL A 54 26.49 1.28 0.75
CA VAL A 54 25.02 1.20 0.74
C VAL A 54 24.49 1.52 2.14
N TYR A 55 23.62 2.51 2.21
CA TYR A 55 23.01 2.98 3.45
C TYR A 55 21.61 2.39 3.58
N ASN A 56 21.26 1.99 4.80
CA ASN A 56 19.88 1.61 5.14
C ASN A 56 19.18 2.85 5.73
N ILE A 57 18.23 3.40 5.00
CA ILE A 57 17.44 4.57 5.40
C ILE A 57 16.12 4.06 5.89
N SER A 58 15.72 4.40 7.12
CA SER A 58 14.47 3.96 7.70
C SER A 58 13.62 5.12 8.20
N ALA A 59 12.30 4.95 8.10
CA ALA A 59 11.29 5.82 8.68
C ALA A 59 10.22 5.00 9.35
N THR A 60 9.67 5.53 10.43
CA THR A 60 8.57 4.91 11.17
C THR A 60 7.28 5.64 10.85
N VAL A 61 6.23 4.91 10.48
CA VAL A 61 4.93 5.45 10.15
C VAL A 61 3.85 4.83 11.04
N LEU A 62 2.95 5.68 11.56
CA LEU A 62 1.75 5.23 12.25
C LEU A 62 0.62 5.09 11.22
N ILE A 63 0.16 3.89 11.00
CA ILE A 63 -0.99 3.58 10.16
C ILE A 63 -2.24 3.67 11.04
N LYS A 64 -3.10 4.67 10.77
CA LYS A 64 -4.29 4.91 11.57
C LYS A 64 -5.36 3.87 11.24
N ASP A 65 -5.73 3.06 12.22
CA ASP A 65 -6.85 2.12 12.13
C ASP A 65 -8.16 2.88 12.38
N ASP A 66 -8.96 3.13 11.34
CA ASP A 66 -10.20 3.91 11.43
C ASP A 66 -11.31 3.23 12.25
N LYS A 67 -11.11 1.97 12.69
CA LYS A 67 -12.07 1.23 13.52
C LYS A 67 -12.19 1.72 14.96
N LYS A 68 -11.27 2.54 15.47
CA LYS A 68 -11.28 3.01 16.88
C LYS A 68 -11.87 4.41 17.09
N GLY A 69 -12.25 5.11 16.05
CA GLY A 69 -12.79 6.48 16.16
C GLY A 69 -14.22 6.59 15.69
N GLY A 70 -15.19 6.69 16.61
CA GLY A 70 -16.51 7.34 16.43
C GLY A 70 -17.48 6.85 15.35
N SER A 71 -17.02 6.16 14.32
CA SER A 71 -17.88 5.68 13.22
C SER A 71 -18.45 4.27 13.42
N ALA A 72 -18.05 3.56 14.47
CA ALA A 72 -18.54 2.22 14.76
C ALA A 72 -20.07 2.16 14.94
N GLY A 73 -20.68 3.22 15.49
CA GLY A 73 -22.14 3.32 15.62
C GLY A 73 -22.87 3.60 14.30
N MET A 74 -22.20 4.33 13.37
CA MET A 74 -22.74 4.60 12.04
C MET A 74 -22.56 3.39 11.12
N LEU A 75 -21.44 2.66 11.28
CA LEU A 75 -21.13 1.43 10.55
C LEU A 75 -22.12 0.29 10.89
N SER A 76 -22.45 0.11 12.17
CA SER A 76 -23.43 -0.90 12.61
C SER A 76 -24.84 -0.61 12.08
N GLY A 77 -25.17 0.66 11.88
CA GLY A 77 -26.43 1.07 11.23
C GLY A 77 -26.47 0.72 9.74
N LEU A 78 -25.35 0.86 9.04
CA LEU A 78 -25.20 0.50 7.62
C LEU A 78 -25.09 -1.02 7.39
N GLU A 79 -24.50 -1.74 8.31
CA GLU A 79 -24.45 -3.21 8.32
C GLU A 79 -25.86 -3.84 8.41
N SER A 80 -26.75 -3.23 9.21
CA SER A 80 -28.15 -3.62 9.31
C SER A 80 -28.97 -3.38 8.02
N LEU A 81 -28.45 -2.54 7.11
CA LEU A 81 -29.04 -2.25 5.79
C LEU A 81 -28.52 -3.18 4.67
N GLY A 82 -27.73 -4.20 4.99
CA GLY A 82 -27.23 -5.18 4.03
C GLY A 82 -26.04 -4.70 3.19
N LEU A 83 -25.32 -3.68 3.64
CA LEU A 83 -24.14 -3.09 2.97
C LEU A 83 -22.81 -3.71 3.45
N ASP A 84 -22.87 -4.85 4.13
CA ASP A 84 -21.72 -5.54 4.74
C ASP A 84 -20.56 -5.79 3.74
N GLY A 85 -20.88 -6.11 2.51
CA GLY A 85 -19.88 -6.35 1.46
C GLY A 85 -19.12 -5.12 0.97
N MET A 86 -19.61 -3.91 1.25
CA MET A 86 -18.99 -2.66 0.77
C MET A 86 -18.10 -1.98 1.82
N ILE A 87 -18.27 -2.31 3.10
CA ILE A 87 -17.67 -1.58 4.24
C ILE A 87 -16.74 -2.49 5.07
N SER A 88 -16.78 -3.80 4.86
CA SER A 88 -15.95 -4.77 5.59
C SER A 88 -14.50 -4.89 5.06
N SER A 89 -13.87 -3.80 4.60
CA SER A 89 -12.42 -3.83 4.53
C SER A 89 -11.90 -3.72 5.96
N SER A 90 -11.69 -4.86 6.60
CA SER A 90 -10.84 -4.90 7.77
C SER A 90 -9.46 -4.44 7.33
N GLN A 91 -9.17 -3.15 7.53
CA GLN A 91 -7.84 -2.60 7.28
C GLN A 91 -6.91 -3.25 8.30
N ASN A 92 -6.44 -4.43 7.94
CA ASN A 92 -5.35 -5.06 8.63
C ASN A 92 -4.09 -4.28 8.21
N ILE A 93 -3.20 -3.99 9.14
CA ILE A 93 -1.92 -3.33 8.87
C ILE A 93 -1.17 -4.00 7.70
N ASP A 94 -1.34 -5.29 7.52
CA ASP A 94 -0.75 -6.06 6.42
C ASP A 94 -1.27 -5.60 5.05
N ASN A 95 -2.56 -5.25 4.94
CA ASN A 95 -3.14 -4.72 3.70
C ASN A 95 -2.56 -3.33 3.37
N GLU A 96 -2.43 -2.47 4.38
CA GLU A 96 -1.84 -1.14 4.20
C GLU A 96 -0.35 -1.22 3.82
N ILE A 97 0.37 -2.19 4.37
CA ILE A 97 1.76 -2.48 3.97
C ILE A 97 1.83 -2.91 2.50
N GLU A 98 0.90 -3.75 2.03
CA GLU A 98 0.86 -4.16 0.62
C GLU A 98 0.48 -2.99 -0.30
N VAL A 99 -0.41 -2.09 0.13
CA VAL A 99 -0.73 -0.85 -0.59
C VAL A 99 0.50 0.05 -0.71
N LEU A 100 1.23 0.29 0.39
CA LEU A 100 2.51 1.03 0.39
C LEU A 100 3.58 0.40 -0.51
N ARG A 101 3.55 -0.92 -0.67
CA ARG A 101 4.45 -1.71 -1.53
C ARG A 101 3.98 -1.79 -2.98
N SER A 102 2.82 -1.24 -3.28
CA SER A 102 2.23 -1.28 -4.62
C SER A 102 3.17 -0.64 -5.63
N LYS A 103 3.38 -1.34 -6.74
CA LYS A 103 4.20 -0.84 -7.86
C LYS A 103 3.64 0.43 -8.47
N THR A 104 2.32 0.65 -8.37
CA THR A 104 1.65 1.84 -8.89
C THR A 104 2.06 3.06 -8.10
N ILE A 105 1.92 3.03 -6.77
CA ILE A 105 2.32 4.14 -5.89
C ILE A 105 3.83 4.40 -6.00
N VAL A 106 4.64 3.34 -5.98
CA VAL A 106 6.08 3.48 -6.11
C VAL A 106 6.48 4.05 -7.47
N LYS A 107 5.78 3.71 -8.57
CA LYS A 107 5.99 4.30 -9.90
C LYS A 107 5.66 5.79 -9.89
N GLU A 108 4.54 6.21 -9.32
CA GLU A 108 4.17 7.62 -9.17
C GLU A 108 5.23 8.40 -8.40
N VAL A 109 5.76 7.84 -7.31
CA VAL A 109 6.87 8.44 -6.56
C VAL A 109 8.13 8.58 -7.40
N VAL A 110 8.48 7.56 -8.19
CA VAL A 110 9.64 7.57 -9.07
C VAL A 110 9.49 8.63 -10.16
N GLU A 111 8.30 8.79 -10.71
CA GLU A 111 7.98 9.79 -11.74
C GLU A 111 8.03 11.21 -11.17
N ASP A 112 7.40 11.45 -10.04
CA ASP A 112 7.31 12.78 -9.42
C ASP A 112 8.68 13.30 -8.93
N LEU A 113 9.52 12.42 -8.41
CA LEU A 113 10.88 12.77 -7.99
C LEU A 113 11.92 12.69 -9.10
N GLY A 114 11.56 12.25 -10.31
CA GLY A 114 12.48 12.06 -11.43
C GLY A 114 13.57 11.01 -11.14
N LEU A 115 13.27 9.99 -10.31
CA LEU A 115 14.26 8.98 -9.91
C LEU A 115 14.63 8.00 -11.02
N TYR A 116 13.93 8.05 -12.14
CA TYR A 116 14.24 7.28 -13.34
C TYR A 116 15.48 7.81 -14.06
N ILE A 117 15.98 9.02 -13.70
CA ILE A 117 17.22 9.60 -14.14
C ILE A 117 18.25 9.48 -13.02
N SER A 118 19.37 8.83 -13.27
CA SER A 118 20.47 8.68 -12.33
C SER A 118 21.72 9.32 -12.89
N TYR A 119 22.46 10.07 -12.05
CA TYR A 119 23.66 10.78 -12.43
C TYR A 119 24.87 10.13 -11.77
N ALA A 120 25.94 9.97 -12.55
CA ALA A 120 27.22 9.46 -12.11
C ALA A 120 28.34 10.40 -12.58
N ASP A 121 29.33 10.64 -11.73
CA ASP A 121 30.56 11.33 -12.10
C ASP A 121 31.54 10.30 -12.69
N GLU A 122 32.00 10.50 -13.92
CA GLU A 122 32.99 9.61 -14.54
C GLU A 122 34.39 9.88 -14.02
N ASP A 123 34.64 11.08 -13.48
CA ASP A 123 35.96 11.50 -12.99
C ASP A 123 36.24 10.99 -11.56
N GLU A 124 35.20 10.53 -10.81
CA GLU A 124 35.34 9.93 -9.48
C GLU A 124 35.30 8.40 -9.54
N PHE A 125 36.29 7.75 -8.91
CA PHE A 125 36.26 6.30 -8.70
C PHE A 125 36.27 5.96 -7.21
N PRO A 126 35.28 5.15 -6.69
CA PRO A 126 34.14 4.60 -7.38
C PRO A 126 33.08 5.66 -7.70
N SER A 127 32.48 5.52 -8.88
CA SER A 127 31.44 6.44 -9.35
C SER A 127 30.28 6.56 -8.35
N ARG A 128 30.00 7.78 -7.89
CA ARG A 128 28.94 8.07 -6.92
C ARG A 128 27.70 8.58 -7.60
N ASN A 129 26.55 8.16 -7.10
CA ASN A 129 25.28 8.71 -7.55
C ASN A 129 25.11 10.14 -7.04
N MET A 130 25.11 11.12 -7.94
CA MET A 130 25.07 12.55 -7.60
C MET A 130 23.66 13.04 -7.23
N TYR A 131 22.60 12.37 -7.69
CA TYR A 131 21.21 12.77 -7.49
C TYR A 131 20.99 14.28 -7.75
N LYS A 132 20.54 15.06 -6.75
CA LYS A 132 20.33 16.52 -6.86
C LYS A 132 21.62 17.36 -6.84
N THR A 133 22.78 16.74 -6.63
CA THR A 133 24.08 17.45 -6.60
C THR A 133 24.78 17.50 -7.95
N SER A 134 24.19 16.93 -9.00
CA SER A 134 24.68 17.05 -10.36
C SER A 134 24.68 18.51 -10.83
N PRO A 135 25.77 19.04 -11.41
CA PRO A 135 25.78 20.41 -11.93
C PRO A 135 24.88 20.62 -13.13
N VAL A 136 24.56 19.57 -13.87
CA VAL A 136 23.60 19.59 -14.97
C VAL A 136 22.47 18.63 -14.64
N GLN A 137 21.23 19.08 -14.81
CA GLN A 137 20.04 18.25 -14.72
C GLN A 137 19.47 18.01 -16.11
N VAL A 138 19.11 16.77 -16.37
CA VAL A 138 18.44 16.32 -17.58
C VAL A 138 16.98 16.11 -17.25
N SER A 139 16.07 16.55 -18.10
CA SER A 139 14.63 16.29 -18.00
C SER A 139 14.17 15.59 -19.25
N LEU A 140 13.44 14.51 -19.06
CA LEU A 140 12.65 13.78 -20.06
C LEU A 140 11.29 13.52 -19.43
N THR A 141 10.21 13.58 -20.20
CA THR A 141 8.90 13.33 -19.60
C THR A 141 8.75 11.85 -19.22
N PRO A 142 8.00 11.52 -18.12
CA PRO A 142 7.80 10.14 -17.71
C PRO A 142 7.16 9.28 -18.80
N GLN A 143 6.26 9.87 -19.62
CA GLN A 143 5.61 9.18 -20.74
C GLN A 143 6.61 8.79 -21.83
N GLU A 144 7.55 9.68 -22.18
CA GLU A 144 8.62 9.39 -23.13
C GLU A 144 9.60 8.36 -22.55
N ALA A 145 9.92 8.44 -21.25
CA ALA A 145 10.77 7.47 -20.58
C ALA A 145 10.13 6.07 -20.51
N ASP A 146 8.80 5.95 -20.44
CA ASP A 146 8.08 4.66 -20.47
C ASP A 146 8.15 3.97 -21.85
N LEU A 147 8.45 4.71 -22.93
CA LEU A 147 8.62 4.17 -24.28
C LEU A 147 10.02 3.57 -24.53
N LEU A 148 10.98 3.81 -23.63
CA LEU A 148 12.32 3.26 -23.76
C LEU A 148 12.29 1.73 -23.58
N GLU A 149 12.96 1.02 -24.46
CA GLU A 149 13.16 -0.43 -24.34
C GLU A 149 14.41 -0.72 -23.53
N GLU A 150 15.51 -0.01 -23.83
CA GLU A 150 16.79 -0.06 -23.11
C GLU A 150 17.09 1.26 -22.39
N PRO A 151 17.97 1.26 -21.38
CA PRO A 151 18.41 2.48 -20.70
C PRO A 151 19.08 3.45 -21.65
N MET A 152 18.61 4.69 -21.71
CA MET A 152 19.26 5.76 -22.49
C MET A 152 20.43 6.31 -21.68
N MET A 153 21.63 6.33 -22.29
CA MET A 153 22.84 6.89 -21.67
C MET A 153 23.15 8.25 -22.29
N VAL A 154 23.28 9.26 -21.44
CA VAL A 154 23.57 10.65 -21.84
C VAL A 154 24.88 11.06 -21.17
N LYS A 155 25.95 11.14 -21.95
CA LYS A 155 27.24 11.64 -21.49
C LYS A 155 27.32 13.13 -21.74
N MET A 156 27.72 13.87 -20.73
CA MET A 156 27.76 15.33 -20.72
C MET A 156 29.12 15.77 -20.27
N ALA A 157 29.88 16.44 -21.16
CA ALA A 157 31.14 17.08 -20.84
C ALA A 157 30.91 18.58 -20.66
N LEU A 158 30.77 19.02 -19.40
CA LEU A 158 30.56 20.42 -19.04
C LEU A 158 31.92 21.14 -19.01
N GLN A 159 32.07 22.15 -19.86
CA GLN A 159 33.26 22.99 -19.91
C GLN A 159 33.19 24.16 -18.92
N PRO A 160 34.29 24.68 -18.42
CA PRO A 160 34.31 25.79 -17.46
C PRO A 160 33.61 27.06 -17.97
N GLN A 161 33.54 27.25 -19.27
CA GLN A 161 32.91 28.41 -19.92
C GLN A 161 31.37 28.30 -20.03
N GLY A 162 30.78 27.18 -19.54
CA GLY A 162 29.35 26.93 -19.58
C GLY A 162 28.85 26.32 -20.88
N SER A 163 29.75 26.01 -21.83
CA SER A 163 29.45 25.17 -22.99
C SER A 163 29.44 23.68 -22.59
N MET A 164 28.69 22.87 -23.32
CA MET A 164 28.55 21.44 -23.01
C MET A 164 28.52 20.62 -24.28
N ASP A 165 29.32 19.55 -24.30
CA ASP A 165 29.22 18.52 -25.32
C ASP A 165 28.34 17.38 -24.79
N VAL A 166 27.31 17.02 -25.56
CA VAL A 166 26.38 15.97 -25.18
C VAL A 166 26.47 14.84 -26.20
N THR A 167 26.67 13.64 -25.68
CA THR A 167 26.59 12.40 -26.43
C THR A 167 25.44 11.56 -25.86
N VAL A 168 24.43 11.32 -26.69
CA VAL A 168 23.27 10.51 -26.31
C VAL A 168 23.37 9.17 -27.01
N LYS A 169 23.39 8.09 -26.23
CA LYS A 169 23.33 6.72 -26.73
C LYS A 169 21.95 6.15 -26.46
N ILE A 170 21.26 5.75 -27.53
CA ILE A 170 19.93 5.13 -27.52
C ILE A 170 20.06 3.85 -28.32
N ASP A 171 19.81 2.70 -27.68
CA ASP A 171 19.99 1.39 -28.27
C ASP A 171 21.42 1.27 -28.90
N ASP A 172 21.56 1.10 -30.21
CA ASP A 172 22.86 1.04 -30.92
C ASP A 172 23.27 2.39 -31.56
N ASP A 173 22.40 3.41 -31.52
CA ASP A 173 22.65 4.72 -32.15
C ASP A 173 23.30 5.70 -31.18
N GLU A 174 24.28 6.45 -31.69
CA GLU A 174 24.99 7.48 -30.94
C GLU A 174 24.84 8.84 -31.60
N TYR A 175 24.28 9.81 -30.86
CA TYR A 175 24.06 11.18 -31.33
C TYR A 175 24.91 12.13 -30.54
N GLN A 176 25.68 12.99 -31.23
CA GLN A 176 26.54 14.01 -30.61
C GLN A 176 26.09 15.41 -30.98
N LYS A 177 26.09 16.32 -29.98
CA LYS A 177 25.76 17.72 -30.18
C LYS A 177 26.50 18.63 -29.21
N HIS A 178 27.02 19.75 -29.74
CA HIS A 178 27.60 20.79 -28.92
C HIS A 178 26.59 21.89 -28.62
N PHE A 179 26.54 22.30 -27.34
CA PHE A 179 25.74 23.42 -26.86
C PHE A 179 26.61 24.53 -26.30
N ALA A 180 26.52 25.70 -26.85
CA ALA A 180 27.30 26.87 -26.43
C ALA A 180 26.81 27.45 -25.09
N LYS A 181 25.53 27.26 -24.75
CA LYS A 181 24.89 27.75 -23.52
C LYS A 181 23.77 26.82 -23.06
N LEU A 182 23.52 26.77 -21.75
CA LEU A 182 22.38 26.15 -21.12
C LEU A 182 21.38 27.23 -20.64
N PRO A 183 20.07 26.99 -20.60
CA PRO A 183 19.40 25.72 -20.91
C PRO A 183 19.38 25.37 -22.40
N ALA A 184 19.39 24.07 -22.71
CA ALA A 184 19.42 23.56 -24.08
C ALA A 184 18.43 22.41 -24.26
N VAL A 185 17.99 22.19 -25.50
CA VAL A 185 17.04 21.14 -25.84
C VAL A 185 17.63 20.26 -26.94
N PHE A 186 17.51 18.96 -26.75
CA PHE A 186 17.98 17.94 -27.68
C PHE A 186 16.80 17.04 -28.08
N PRO A 187 16.21 17.22 -29.25
CA PRO A 187 15.17 16.31 -29.75
C PRO A 187 15.82 14.99 -30.19
N THR A 188 15.25 13.88 -29.74
CA THR A 188 15.60 12.52 -30.13
C THR A 188 14.36 11.81 -30.64
N ASP A 189 14.51 10.67 -31.30
CA ASP A 189 13.38 9.87 -31.82
C ASP A 189 12.50 9.29 -30.69
N LYS A 190 13.03 9.14 -29.49
CA LYS A 190 12.32 8.60 -28.30
C LYS A 190 11.80 9.68 -27.34
N GLY A 191 12.05 10.97 -27.62
CA GLY A 191 11.59 12.08 -26.80
C GLY A 191 12.53 13.28 -26.83
N THR A 192 12.15 14.33 -26.11
CA THR A 192 12.89 15.59 -26.09
C THR A 192 13.63 15.76 -24.76
N LEU A 193 14.95 15.67 -24.80
CA LEU A 193 15.82 15.92 -23.64
C LEU A 193 15.99 17.43 -23.43
N ALA A 194 15.74 17.90 -22.20
CA ALA A 194 16.03 19.26 -21.79
C ALA A 194 17.15 19.27 -20.74
N PHE A 195 18.12 20.17 -20.90
CA PHE A 195 19.29 20.30 -20.03
C PHE A 195 19.25 21.63 -19.31
N PHE A 196 19.40 21.59 -17.99
CA PHE A 196 19.39 22.76 -17.12
C PHE A 196 20.64 22.77 -16.21
N LEU A 197 21.18 23.95 -15.95
CA LEU A 197 22.21 24.12 -14.91
C LEU A 197 21.53 24.09 -13.54
N THR A 198 22.12 23.35 -12.61
CA THR A 198 21.69 23.39 -11.21
C THR A 198 22.12 24.73 -10.61
N PRO A 199 21.23 25.46 -9.91
CA PRO A 199 21.59 26.73 -9.25
C PRO A 199 22.76 26.56 -8.29
N ASP A 200 23.73 27.47 -8.33
CA ASP A 200 24.94 27.45 -7.50
C ASP A 200 24.68 27.35 -6.00
N SER A 201 23.52 27.81 -5.54
CA SER A 201 23.08 27.69 -4.14
C SER A 201 22.97 26.25 -3.64
N VAL A 202 22.72 25.28 -4.53
CA VAL A 202 22.62 23.85 -4.16
C VAL A 202 24.01 23.20 -4.17
N LEU A 203 24.90 23.69 -5.02
CA LEU A 203 26.27 23.19 -5.14
C LEU A 203 27.20 23.70 -4.03
N SER A 204 27.04 24.98 -3.63
CA SER A 204 27.90 25.61 -2.63
C SER A 204 27.62 25.15 -1.18
N SER A 205 26.43 24.64 -0.86
CA SER A 205 26.11 24.19 0.49
C SER A 205 26.77 22.86 0.90
N LYS A 206 27.40 22.14 -0.02
CA LYS A 206 27.99 20.80 0.22
C LYS A 206 29.50 20.69 -0.07
N ARG A 207 30.15 21.77 -0.49
CA ARG A 207 31.59 21.74 -0.82
C ARG A 207 32.39 22.57 0.14
N THR A 208 33.52 22.00 0.62
CA THR A 208 34.56 22.72 1.30
C THR A 208 35.24 23.71 0.33
N LEU A 209 35.63 24.88 0.81
CA LEU A 209 36.22 25.98 0.04
C LEU A 209 37.43 25.58 -0.85
N GLU A 210 38.08 24.44 -0.56
CA GLU A 210 39.23 23.93 -1.32
C GLU A 210 38.86 23.23 -2.64
N GLU A 211 37.65 22.63 -2.72
CA GLU A 211 37.18 22.00 -3.96
C GLU A 211 36.67 23.02 -5.00
N THR A 212 36.21 24.19 -4.55
CA THR A 212 35.64 25.23 -5.42
C THR A 212 36.67 25.85 -6.35
N THR A 213 37.94 25.97 -5.91
CA THR A 213 39.02 26.60 -6.69
C THR A 213 39.56 25.73 -7.82
N ASN A 214 39.41 24.41 -7.74
CA ASN A 214 39.86 23.48 -8.78
C ASN A 214 38.79 23.19 -9.84
N LEU A 215 37.53 23.48 -9.55
CA LEU A 215 36.40 23.21 -10.42
C LEU A 215 36.24 24.20 -11.59
N GLU A 216 36.74 25.41 -11.42
CA GLU A 216 36.66 26.44 -12.48
C GLU A 216 37.61 26.18 -13.68
N LYS A 217 38.50 25.19 -13.60
CA LYS A 217 39.52 24.94 -14.62
C LYS A 217 39.42 23.61 -15.35
N THR A 218 38.56 22.68 -14.95
CA THR A 218 38.53 21.32 -15.49
C THR A 218 37.17 20.98 -16.08
N THR A 219 37.16 20.43 -17.29
CA THR A 219 35.95 19.83 -17.87
C THR A 219 35.44 18.72 -16.95
N ARG A 220 34.14 18.71 -16.67
CA ARG A 220 33.48 17.65 -15.88
C ARG A 220 32.72 16.70 -16.77
N ASN A 221 33.03 15.43 -16.64
CA ASN A 221 32.33 14.37 -17.35
C ASN A 221 31.26 13.75 -16.46
N ILE A 222 30.00 13.92 -16.86
CA ILE A 222 28.82 13.44 -16.11
C ILE A 222 28.06 12.52 -17.03
N THR A 223 27.74 11.33 -16.54
CA THR A 223 26.84 10.41 -17.24
C THR A 223 25.50 10.38 -16.55
N ALA A 224 24.44 10.74 -17.29
CA ALA A 224 23.06 10.51 -16.87
C ALA A 224 22.52 9.24 -17.55
N THR A 225 21.99 8.34 -16.75
CA THR A 225 21.31 7.13 -17.24
C THR A 225 19.82 7.27 -16.99
N ILE A 226 19.03 7.23 -18.06
CA ILE A 226 17.58 7.32 -18.02
C ILE A 226 17.01 5.93 -18.19
N ASN A 227 16.30 5.45 -17.17
CA ASN A 227 15.69 4.15 -17.15
C ASN A 227 14.17 4.27 -17.27
N LYS A 228 13.51 3.20 -17.69
CA LYS A 228 12.05 3.11 -17.65
C LYS A 228 11.55 3.27 -16.21
N PRO A 229 10.61 4.20 -15.91
CA PRO A 229 10.10 4.43 -14.56
C PRO A 229 9.64 3.17 -13.84
N LEU A 230 8.94 2.28 -14.55
CA LEU A 230 8.50 1.00 -14.00
C LEU A 230 9.65 0.08 -13.58
N THR A 231 10.79 0.11 -14.30
CA THR A 231 11.97 -0.69 -13.94
C THR A 231 12.59 -0.20 -12.65
N VAL A 232 12.70 1.11 -12.50
CA VAL A 232 13.19 1.75 -11.27
C VAL A 232 12.24 1.51 -10.10
N ALA A 233 10.93 1.58 -10.35
CA ALA A 233 9.92 1.26 -9.32
C ALA A 233 10.04 -0.19 -8.83
N LYS A 234 10.22 -1.15 -9.74
CA LYS A 234 10.46 -2.56 -9.38
C LYS A 234 11.74 -2.73 -8.55
N TRP A 235 12.80 -2.00 -8.91
CA TRP A 235 14.06 -2.01 -8.14
C TRP A 235 13.85 -1.43 -6.73
N CYS A 236 13.13 -0.31 -6.60
CA CYS A 236 12.78 0.28 -5.32
C CYS A 236 11.96 -0.69 -4.46
N CYS A 237 10.92 -1.32 -5.01
CA CYS A 237 10.11 -2.32 -4.31
C CYS A 237 10.95 -3.52 -3.82
N LYS A 238 11.94 -3.96 -4.61
CA LYS A 238 12.84 -5.06 -4.22
C LYS A 238 13.79 -4.70 -3.08
N ASN A 239 14.28 -3.44 -3.05
CA ASN A 239 15.24 -2.97 -2.05
C ASN A 239 14.56 -2.30 -0.85
N MET A 240 13.24 -2.17 -0.87
CA MET A 240 12.42 -1.64 0.21
C MET A 240 11.83 -2.78 1.04
N THR A 241 11.95 -2.67 2.35
CA THR A 241 11.33 -3.57 3.32
C THR A 241 10.39 -2.75 4.18
N ILE A 242 9.15 -3.22 4.32
CA ILE A 242 8.16 -2.61 5.21
C ILE A 242 7.70 -3.68 6.18
N GLU A 243 7.92 -3.46 7.46
CA GLU A 243 7.62 -4.43 8.51
C GLU A 243 6.87 -3.75 9.67
N PRO A 244 5.86 -4.39 10.25
CA PRO A 244 5.23 -3.89 11.46
C PRO A 244 6.21 -3.98 12.63
N THR A 245 6.25 -2.95 13.48
CA THR A 245 7.11 -2.94 14.68
C THR A 245 6.73 -4.06 15.66
N SER A 246 5.44 -4.41 15.72
CA SER A 246 4.90 -5.49 16.54
C SER A 246 3.56 -5.96 15.94
N LYS A 247 3.21 -7.21 16.20
CA LYS A 247 1.91 -7.79 15.73
C LYS A 247 0.66 -7.10 16.29
N THR A 248 0.82 -6.30 17.33
CA THR A 248 -0.28 -5.65 18.05
C THR A 248 -0.32 -4.13 17.87
N THR A 249 0.64 -3.55 17.17
CA THR A 249 0.76 -2.10 16.97
C THR A 249 0.49 -1.73 15.52
N SER A 250 -0.20 -0.60 15.31
CA SER A 250 -0.42 -0.01 13.98
C SER A 250 0.79 0.82 13.51
N VAL A 251 2.01 0.46 13.94
CA VAL A 251 3.25 1.15 13.57
C VAL A 251 4.07 0.26 12.66
N ALA A 252 4.42 0.77 11.48
CA ALA A 252 5.29 0.10 10.53
C ALA A 252 6.62 0.85 10.37
N VAL A 253 7.69 0.11 10.11
CA VAL A 253 9.00 0.63 9.76
C VAL A 253 9.25 0.37 8.29
N ILE A 254 9.48 1.45 7.54
CA ILE A 254 9.86 1.42 6.13
C ILE A 254 11.38 1.56 6.09
N SER A 255 12.06 0.61 5.46
CA SER A 255 13.51 0.62 5.27
C SER A 255 13.84 0.53 3.79
N LEU A 256 14.73 1.38 3.30
CA LEU A 256 15.21 1.38 1.92
C LEU A 256 16.73 1.35 1.89
N LYS A 257 17.29 0.41 1.13
CA LYS A 257 18.73 0.34 0.86
C LYS A 257 19.07 1.19 -0.37
N ASN A 258 19.89 2.23 -0.18
CA ASN A 258 20.29 3.12 -1.26
C ASN A 258 21.73 3.62 -1.06
N SER A 259 22.47 3.86 -2.15
CA SER A 259 23.82 4.43 -2.11
C SER A 259 23.81 5.93 -1.78
N ASN A 260 22.71 6.64 -2.08
CA ASN A 260 22.54 8.06 -1.78
C ASN A 260 21.49 8.27 -0.70
N VAL A 261 21.91 8.78 0.46
CA VAL A 261 21.05 8.98 1.64
C VAL A 261 19.92 9.97 1.36
N GLN A 262 20.22 11.06 0.63
CA GLN A 262 19.21 12.08 0.34
C GLN A 262 18.14 11.54 -0.62
N ARG A 263 18.55 10.79 -1.65
CA ARG A 263 17.62 10.11 -2.57
C ARG A 263 16.69 9.16 -1.83
N GLY A 264 17.23 8.39 -0.87
CA GLY A 264 16.41 7.48 -0.08
C GLY A 264 15.45 8.19 0.88
N LYS A 265 15.87 9.30 1.49
CA LYS A 265 14.99 10.13 2.34
C LYS A 265 13.87 10.77 1.53
N ASP A 266 14.19 11.38 0.39
CA ASP A 266 13.21 12.01 -0.48
C ASP A 266 12.18 10.97 -0.99
N PHE A 267 12.66 9.76 -1.35
CA PHE A 267 11.80 8.66 -1.76
C PHE A 267 10.81 8.24 -0.66
N ILE A 268 11.30 7.99 0.56
CA ILE A 268 10.42 7.55 1.67
C ILE A 268 9.40 8.64 2.03
N ASN A 269 9.84 9.90 2.10
CA ASN A 269 8.93 11.01 2.40
C ASN A 269 7.85 11.16 1.33
N LYS A 270 8.23 11.07 0.06
CA LYS A 270 7.28 11.16 -1.05
C LYS A 270 6.34 9.95 -1.13
N LEU A 271 6.84 8.76 -0.80
CA LEU A 271 6.01 7.55 -0.71
C LEU A 271 4.90 7.73 0.34
N LEU A 272 5.23 8.26 1.51
CA LEU A 272 4.25 8.54 2.57
C LEU A 272 3.27 9.65 2.16
N GLU A 273 3.74 10.68 1.46
CA GLU A 273 2.87 11.73 0.91
C GLU A 273 1.86 11.16 -0.10
N MET A 274 2.33 10.39 -1.10
CA MET A 274 1.50 9.76 -2.11
C MET A 274 0.50 8.75 -1.50
N TYR A 275 0.96 7.96 -0.54
CA TYR A 275 0.07 7.07 0.20
C TYR A 275 -1.06 7.84 0.90
N ASN A 276 -0.74 8.94 1.58
CA ASN A 276 -1.76 9.77 2.23
C ASN A 276 -2.74 10.39 1.23
N ILE A 277 -2.25 10.87 0.09
CA ILE A 277 -3.09 11.43 -0.98
C ILE A 277 -4.03 10.35 -1.52
N ASN A 278 -3.52 9.17 -1.87
CA ASN A 278 -4.32 8.08 -2.41
C ASN A 278 -5.35 7.58 -1.40
N THR A 279 -4.96 7.37 -0.14
CA THR A 279 -5.89 6.97 0.93
C THR A 279 -7.00 8.00 1.14
N ASN A 280 -6.69 9.30 1.09
CA ASN A 280 -7.71 10.35 1.21
C ASN A 280 -8.64 10.39 -0.02
N ASN A 281 -8.10 10.19 -1.22
CA ASN A 281 -8.90 10.12 -2.44
C ASN A 281 -9.85 8.93 -2.42
N ASP A 282 -9.37 7.75 -2.02
CA ASP A 282 -10.18 6.54 -1.88
C ASP A 282 -11.33 6.74 -0.87
N LYS A 283 -11.02 7.35 0.29
CA LYS A 283 -12.04 7.68 1.31
C LYS A 283 -13.08 8.66 0.79
N ASN A 284 -12.66 9.69 0.05
CA ASN A 284 -13.56 10.65 -0.55
C ASN A 284 -14.45 10.00 -1.63
N GLU A 285 -13.89 9.13 -2.46
CA GLU A 285 -14.65 8.38 -3.47
C GLU A 285 -15.70 7.47 -2.82
N VAL A 286 -15.31 6.72 -1.78
CA VAL A 286 -16.26 5.87 -1.02
C VAL A 286 -17.34 6.72 -0.37
N ALA A 287 -16.99 7.85 0.25
CA ALA A 287 -17.96 8.75 0.87
C ALA A 287 -18.96 9.32 -0.17
N GLN A 288 -18.46 9.72 -1.33
CA GLN A 288 -19.30 10.24 -2.42
C GLN A 288 -20.26 9.17 -2.96
N LYS A 289 -19.75 7.97 -3.27
CA LYS A 289 -20.58 6.84 -3.72
C LYS A 289 -21.61 6.44 -2.68
N THR A 290 -21.24 6.48 -1.39
CA THR A 290 -22.19 6.21 -0.29
C THR A 290 -23.26 7.28 -0.22
N ALA A 291 -22.93 8.55 -0.37
CA ALA A 291 -23.91 9.65 -0.38
C ALA A 291 -24.86 9.54 -1.57
N GLU A 292 -24.36 9.22 -2.76
CA GLU A 292 -25.17 8.98 -3.97
C GLU A 292 -26.14 7.81 -3.75
N PHE A 293 -25.64 6.68 -3.23
CA PHE A 293 -26.47 5.51 -2.90
C PHE A 293 -27.57 5.84 -1.89
N ILE A 294 -27.24 6.56 -0.81
CA ILE A 294 -28.21 6.95 0.22
C ILE A 294 -29.29 7.86 -0.39
N ASN A 295 -28.90 8.83 -1.23
CA ASN A 295 -29.86 9.73 -1.90
C ASN A 295 -30.78 8.96 -2.85
N GLU A 296 -30.27 8.03 -3.62
CA GLU A 296 -31.08 7.14 -4.46
C GLU A 296 -32.05 6.32 -3.62
N ARG A 297 -31.57 5.72 -2.51
CA ARG A 297 -32.41 4.91 -1.62
C ARG A 297 -33.51 5.71 -0.94
N ILE A 298 -33.19 6.94 -0.49
CA ILE A 298 -34.21 7.87 0.05
C ILE A 298 -35.28 8.17 -1.02
N GLY A 299 -34.89 8.39 -2.26
CA GLY A 299 -35.82 8.63 -3.36
C GLY A 299 -36.79 7.44 -3.59
N ILE A 300 -36.26 6.22 -3.55
CA ILE A 300 -37.07 4.99 -3.67
C ILE A 300 -38.05 4.86 -2.49
N ILE A 301 -37.53 4.97 -1.27
CA ILE A 301 -38.36 4.84 -0.04
C ILE A 301 -39.43 5.93 0.01
N SER A 302 -39.10 7.19 -0.34
CA SER A 302 -40.10 8.27 -0.41
C SER A 302 -41.22 7.98 -1.41
N LYS A 303 -40.88 7.38 -2.56
CA LYS A 303 -41.87 6.99 -3.57
C LYS A 303 -42.75 5.85 -3.09
N GLU A 304 -42.15 4.83 -2.47
CA GLU A 304 -42.88 3.70 -1.89
C GLU A 304 -43.81 4.14 -0.75
N LEU A 305 -43.28 5.03 0.14
CA LEU A 305 -44.07 5.60 1.22
C LEU A 305 -45.26 6.40 0.68
N GLY A 306 -45.01 7.28 -0.29
CA GLY A 306 -46.09 8.06 -0.91
C GLY A 306 -47.13 7.21 -1.63
N SER A 307 -46.72 6.07 -2.22
CA SER A 307 -47.68 5.08 -2.76
C SER A 307 -48.51 4.42 -1.65
N THR A 308 -47.85 3.95 -0.61
CA THR A 308 -48.50 3.28 0.54
C THR A 308 -49.44 4.23 1.29
N GLU A 309 -49.08 5.51 1.44
CA GLU A 309 -49.92 6.53 2.04
C GLU A 309 -51.19 6.77 1.20
N LYS A 310 -51.07 6.86 -0.14
CA LYS A 310 -52.23 6.97 -1.04
C LYS A 310 -53.14 5.74 -0.98
N ASP A 311 -52.55 4.55 -0.94
CA ASP A 311 -53.30 3.31 -0.83
C ASP A 311 -54.05 3.25 0.52
N LEU A 312 -53.41 3.65 1.61
CA LEU A 312 -54.03 3.79 2.93
C LEU A 312 -55.14 4.83 2.94
N GLU A 313 -54.94 5.99 2.32
CA GLU A 313 -55.97 7.03 2.18
C GLU A 313 -57.16 6.53 1.37
N SER A 314 -56.93 5.84 0.26
CA SER A 314 -58.00 5.27 -0.56
C SER A 314 -58.78 4.19 0.20
N PHE A 315 -58.10 3.35 0.96
CA PHE A 315 -58.70 2.35 1.83
C PHE A 315 -59.58 3.01 2.92
N LYS A 316 -59.05 4.02 3.62
CA LYS A 316 -59.81 4.77 4.63
C LYS A 316 -61.05 5.43 4.07
N ARG A 317 -60.95 6.04 2.88
CA ARG A 317 -62.10 6.64 2.19
C ARG A 317 -63.13 5.58 1.77
N GLY A 318 -62.69 4.47 1.21
CA GLY A 318 -63.57 3.37 0.77
C GLY A 318 -64.28 2.67 1.92
N ALA A 319 -63.66 2.55 3.06
CA ALA A 319 -64.18 1.94 4.27
C ALA A 319 -64.97 2.94 5.15
N GLY A 320 -64.95 4.25 4.82
CA GLY A 320 -65.60 5.29 5.65
C GLY A 320 -64.97 5.47 7.03
N ILE A 321 -63.71 5.07 7.17
CA ILE A 321 -62.94 5.08 8.43
C ILE A 321 -62.19 6.39 8.54
N THR A 322 -62.50 7.21 9.55
CA THR A 322 -61.86 8.52 9.78
C THR A 322 -60.63 8.37 10.69
N ASP A 323 -60.74 7.50 11.70
CA ASP A 323 -59.67 7.14 12.63
C ASP A 323 -59.73 5.64 12.92
N LEU A 324 -58.71 4.89 12.50
CA LEU A 324 -58.66 3.44 12.61
C LEU A 324 -58.75 2.96 14.07
N THR A 325 -58.20 3.73 15.01
CA THR A 325 -58.21 3.39 16.44
C THR A 325 -59.60 3.60 17.04
N SER A 326 -60.20 4.75 16.73
CA SER A 326 -61.52 5.11 17.20
C SER A 326 -62.63 4.20 16.57
N ASP A 327 -62.55 3.98 15.26
CA ASP A 327 -63.50 3.16 14.52
C ASP A 327 -63.37 1.68 14.89
N ALA A 328 -62.18 1.16 15.17
CA ALA A 328 -61.99 -0.18 15.72
C ALA A 328 -62.59 -0.34 17.13
N GLN A 329 -62.43 0.68 17.97
CA GLN A 329 -63.05 0.70 19.32
C GLN A 329 -64.57 0.70 19.26
N ILE A 330 -65.17 1.51 18.36
CA ILE A 330 -66.63 1.54 18.12
C ILE A 330 -67.10 0.22 17.59
N ALA A 331 -66.38 -0.39 16.63
CA ALA A 331 -66.78 -1.71 16.09
C ALA A 331 -66.71 -2.83 17.15
N LEU A 332 -65.67 -2.82 18.00
CA LEU A 332 -65.51 -3.77 19.11
C LEU A 332 -66.59 -3.60 20.16
N THR A 333 -66.88 -2.35 20.57
CA THR A 333 -67.95 -2.06 21.55
C THR A 333 -69.29 -2.39 20.96
N GLY A 334 -69.55 -2.04 19.70
CA GLY A 334 -70.82 -2.43 19.02
C GLY A 334 -70.99 -3.93 18.91
N SER A 335 -69.92 -4.67 18.53
CA SER A 335 -69.94 -6.14 18.47
C SER A 335 -70.25 -6.76 19.85
N ALA A 336 -69.61 -6.26 20.91
CA ALA A 336 -69.83 -6.71 22.27
C ALA A 336 -71.31 -6.46 22.74
N GLU A 337 -71.90 -5.33 22.35
CA GLU A 337 -73.25 -4.97 22.66
C GLU A 337 -74.29 -5.86 21.89
N TYR A 338 -74.03 -6.17 20.62
CA TYR A 338 -74.79 -7.09 19.83
C TYR A 338 -74.73 -8.53 20.40
N GLU A 339 -73.57 -9.00 20.79
CA GLU A 339 -73.45 -10.34 21.44
C GLU A 339 -74.18 -10.38 22.76
N LYS A 340 -74.07 -9.33 23.58
CA LYS A 340 -74.86 -9.26 24.84
C LYS A 340 -76.35 -9.33 24.58
N LYS A 341 -76.89 -8.55 23.64
CA LYS A 341 -78.34 -8.62 23.26
C LYS A 341 -78.74 -9.98 22.71
N ARG A 342 -77.87 -10.63 21.95
CA ARG A 342 -78.07 -11.96 21.41
C ARG A 342 -78.22 -13.00 22.54
N VAL A 343 -77.34 -12.97 23.54
CA VAL A 343 -77.34 -13.83 24.72
C VAL A 343 -78.58 -13.54 25.56
N GLU A 344 -78.99 -12.28 25.79
CA GLU A 344 -80.19 -11.89 26.49
C GLU A 344 -81.42 -12.42 25.79
N ASN A 345 -81.55 -12.23 24.46
CA ASN A 345 -82.66 -12.76 23.68
C ASN A 345 -82.71 -14.30 23.71
N GLN A 346 -81.54 -14.95 23.57
CA GLN A 346 -81.53 -16.43 23.66
C GLN A 346 -81.94 -16.94 25.02
N THR A 347 -81.51 -16.21 26.09
CA THR A 347 -81.98 -16.57 27.47
C THR A 347 -83.45 -16.38 27.62
N GLN A 348 -84.06 -15.31 27.08
CA GLN A 348 -85.50 -15.12 27.08
C GLN A 348 -86.26 -16.23 26.30
N ILE A 349 -85.74 -16.61 25.12
CA ILE A 349 -86.30 -17.71 24.33
C ILE A 349 -86.23 -19.02 25.11
N ASN A 350 -85.12 -19.35 25.74
CA ASN A 350 -84.95 -20.54 26.54
C ASN A 350 -85.94 -20.54 27.74
N LEU A 351 -86.05 -19.37 28.40
CA LEU A 351 -87.06 -19.21 29.52
C LEU A 351 -88.48 -19.42 29.04
N LEU A 352 -88.85 -18.86 27.88
CA LEU A 352 -90.17 -19.06 27.28
C LEU A 352 -90.41 -20.53 26.91
N GLN A 353 -89.41 -21.21 26.37
CA GLN A 353 -89.46 -22.62 26.05
C GLN A 353 -89.63 -23.49 27.32
N ASP A 354 -88.92 -23.16 28.39
CA ASP A 354 -89.01 -23.86 29.66
C ASP A 354 -90.43 -23.63 30.32
N LEU A 355 -90.91 -22.37 30.25
CA LEU A 355 -92.28 -22.07 30.68
C LEU A 355 -93.33 -22.81 29.84
N GLN A 356 -93.17 -22.87 28.54
CA GLN A 356 -94.01 -23.63 27.64
C GLN A 356 -94.05 -25.15 28.00
N LYS A 357 -92.88 -25.72 28.28
CA LYS A 357 -92.72 -27.10 28.73
C LYS A 357 -93.39 -27.31 30.08
N TYR A 358 -93.21 -26.37 31.02
CA TYR A 358 -93.82 -26.40 32.33
C TYR A 358 -95.36 -26.38 32.21
N MET A 359 -95.91 -25.45 31.43
CA MET A 359 -97.38 -25.37 31.18
C MET A 359 -97.93 -26.61 30.49
N GLN A 360 -97.18 -27.24 29.57
CA GLN A 360 -97.58 -28.49 28.93
C GLN A 360 -97.58 -29.67 29.91
N ASN A 361 -96.63 -29.71 30.85
CA ASN A 361 -96.59 -30.74 31.89
C ASN A 361 -97.68 -30.55 32.97
N GLU A 362 -97.96 -29.29 33.42
CA GLU A 362 -99.02 -29.03 34.39
C GLU A 362 -100.45 -29.17 33.77
N GLY A 363 -100.57 -28.85 32.47
CA GLY A 363 -101.83 -29.10 31.76
C GLY A 363 -102.26 -30.57 31.72
N CYS A 364 -101.32 -31.48 31.96
CA CYS A 364 -101.58 -32.91 32.02
C CYS A 364 -102.07 -33.37 33.43
N LEU A 365 -101.83 -32.55 34.46
CA LEU A 365 -102.30 -32.88 35.86
C LEU A 365 -103.65 -32.30 36.24
N LEU A 366 -104.20 -31.35 35.47
CA LEU A 366 -105.53 -30.75 35.74
C LEU A 366 -106.66 -31.49 35.07
N TYR A 367 -106.45 -32.59 34.33
CA TYR A 367 -107.50 -33.35 33.69
C TYR A 367 -107.78 -34.77 34.31
N THR A 368 -107.16 -35.04 35.50
CA THR A 368 -107.47 -36.25 36.26
C THR A 368 -107.75 -35.93 37.69
N SER A 369 -108.89 -35.29 37.97
CA SER A 369 -109.68 -35.38 39.24
C SER A 369 -111.13 -35.14 39.01
#